data_a8e01365bd186dd758419927ba955031
#
_entry.id   a8e01365bd186dd758419927ba955031
#
_cell.length_a   1.000
_cell.length_b   1.000
_cell.length_c   1.000
_cell.angle_alpha   90.00
_cell.angle_beta   90.00
_cell.angle_gamma   90.00
#
_symmetry.space_group_name_H-M   'P 1'
#
loop_
_entity.id
_entity.type
_entity.pdbx_description
1 polymer ?
#
loop_
_entity_poly.entity_id
_entity_poly.type
_entity_poly.pdbx_seq_one_letter_code
_entity_poly.pdbx_strand_id
1 'polypeptide(L)'
;FKPLHEINPLRLDHIDRKVGLRGKTVLDVGCGGGILAESMAARGATVTGIDLGDKPLKVAKLHLLESGQQVDYRLIAAEDFARERPHSFDVVTCMEMLEHVPDPAATVRACATLVKPDGWVFFSTINRNPKAYLFAIIGAEYVLNLLPKGTHDYAKFIQPAELGNTQAGAVERLQ
;
A
#
# COMPACT_ATOMS: atom_id res chain seq x y z
N PHE A 1 -16.64 -2.49 9.60
CA PHE A 1 -15.49 -1.62 9.24
C PHE A 1 -14.89 -0.84 10.43
N LYS A 2 -15.49 -0.93 11.63
CA LYS A 2 -14.99 -0.27 12.84
C LYS A 2 -13.49 -0.55 13.14
N PRO A 3 -12.97 -1.80 13.00
CA PRO A 3 -11.55 -2.09 13.25
C PRO A 3 -10.59 -1.36 12.30
N LEU A 4 -10.98 -1.14 11.03
CA LEU A 4 -10.14 -0.44 10.06
C LEU A 4 -9.99 1.05 10.40
N HIS A 5 -11.04 1.69 10.90
CA HIS A 5 -10.98 3.06 11.37
C HIS A 5 -10.10 3.22 12.62
N GLU A 6 -10.10 2.23 13.51
CA GLU A 6 -9.29 2.26 14.73
C GLU A 6 -7.80 2.09 14.44
N ILE A 7 -7.42 1.26 13.45
CA ILE A 7 -6.02 1.01 13.10
C ILE A 7 -5.45 2.04 12.11
N ASN A 8 -6.30 2.73 11.36
CA ASN A 8 -5.88 3.67 10.31
C ASN A 8 -4.95 4.78 10.81
N PRO A 9 -5.20 5.44 11.97
CA PRO A 9 -4.29 6.47 12.49
C PRO A 9 -2.87 5.94 12.74
N LEU A 10 -2.74 4.72 13.26
CA LEU A 10 -1.44 4.09 13.54
C LEU A 10 -0.67 3.81 12.24
N ARG A 11 -1.36 3.32 11.21
CA ARG A 11 -0.79 3.09 9.89
C ARG A 11 -0.33 4.39 9.25
N LEU A 12 -1.21 5.37 9.24
CA LEU A 12 -0.94 6.69 8.69
C LEU A 12 0.27 7.35 9.35
N ASP A 13 0.32 7.35 10.69
CA ASP A 13 1.43 7.91 11.45
C ASP A 13 2.75 7.16 11.20
N HIS A 14 2.68 5.83 11.04
CA HIS A 14 3.87 5.03 10.71
C HIS A 14 4.40 5.40 9.31
N ILE A 15 3.53 5.43 8.30
CA ILE A 15 3.91 5.80 6.93
C ILE A 15 4.49 7.21 6.91
N ASP A 16 3.79 8.18 7.49
CA ASP A 16 4.19 9.59 7.47
C ASP A 16 5.54 9.83 8.18
N ARG A 17 5.79 9.17 9.31
CA ARG A 17 7.09 9.23 9.99
C ARG A 17 8.23 8.66 9.16
N LYS A 18 7.96 7.66 8.32
CA LYS A 18 9.00 7.03 7.49
C LYS A 18 9.33 7.82 6.23
N VAL A 19 8.32 8.38 5.58
CA VAL A 19 8.50 8.95 4.24
C VAL A 19 8.25 10.46 4.16
N GLY A 20 7.51 11.04 5.10
CA GLY A 20 7.06 12.43 5.03
C GLY A 20 6.08 12.61 3.87
N LEU A 21 4.79 12.37 4.10
CA LEU A 21 3.76 12.31 3.03
C LEU A 21 3.56 13.62 2.28
N ARG A 22 3.80 14.76 2.91
CA ARG A 22 3.58 16.09 2.30
C ARG A 22 4.38 16.23 1.01
N GLY A 23 3.68 16.54 -0.09
CA GLY A 23 4.26 16.73 -1.42
C GLY A 23 4.67 15.42 -2.14
N LYS A 24 4.39 14.25 -1.56
CA LYS A 24 4.65 12.97 -2.20
C LYS A 24 3.52 12.55 -3.12
N THR A 25 3.87 11.83 -4.19
CA THR A 25 2.92 11.10 -5.02
C THR A 25 2.72 9.71 -4.44
N VAL A 26 1.48 9.36 -4.13
CA VAL A 26 1.14 8.12 -3.42
C VAL A 26 0.11 7.33 -4.20
N LEU A 27 0.31 6.02 -4.28
CA LEU A 27 -0.66 5.06 -4.79
C LEU A 27 -1.15 4.16 -3.66
N ASP A 28 -2.46 4.07 -3.49
CA ASP A 28 -3.11 3.11 -2.59
C ASP A 28 -3.74 1.97 -3.40
N VAL A 29 -3.13 0.79 -3.33
CA VAL A 29 -3.54 -0.42 -4.07
C VAL A 29 -4.51 -1.22 -3.22
N GLY A 30 -5.71 -1.48 -3.77
CA GLY A 30 -6.80 -2.06 -3.00
C GLY A 30 -7.39 -1.05 -2.02
N CYS A 31 -7.58 0.19 -2.47
CA CYS A 31 -7.97 1.32 -1.60
C CYS A 31 -9.36 1.19 -0.98
N GLY A 32 -10.19 0.26 -1.44
CA GLY A 32 -11.53 0.03 -0.91
C GLY A 32 -12.37 1.29 -0.84
N GLY A 33 -12.91 1.60 0.34
CA GLY A 33 -13.70 2.80 0.61
C GLY A 33 -12.89 4.08 0.83
N GLY A 34 -11.56 4.06 0.59
CA GLY A 34 -10.73 5.26 0.57
C GLY A 34 -10.22 5.76 1.92
N ILE A 35 -10.40 5.02 3.01
CA ILE A 35 -10.06 5.47 4.37
C ILE A 35 -8.59 5.91 4.48
N LEU A 36 -7.65 5.07 4.02
CA LEU A 36 -6.22 5.40 4.06
C LEU A 36 -5.87 6.43 3.01
N ALA A 37 -6.37 6.29 1.78
CA ALA A 37 -6.12 7.21 0.68
C ALA A 37 -6.49 8.66 1.04
N GLU A 38 -7.68 8.89 1.58
CA GLU A 38 -8.12 10.23 2.01
C GLU A 38 -7.28 10.75 3.18
N SER A 39 -6.91 9.87 4.11
CA SER A 39 -6.05 10.26 5.25
C SER A 39 -4.66 10.68 4.80
N MET A 40 -4.09 10.02 3.78
CA MET A 40 -2.80 10.42 3.19
C MET A 40 -2.93 11.74 2.42
N ALA A 41 -4.03 11.96 1.70
CA ALA A 41 -4.32 13.22 1.04
C ALA A 41 -4.43 14.38 2.05
N ALA A 42 -5.08 14.16 3.19
CA ALA A 42 -5.18 15.13 4.29
C ALA A 42 -3.80 15.49 4.88
N ARG A 43 -2.79 14.61 4.77
CA ARG A 43 -1.39 14.89 5.14
C ARG A 43 -0.59 15.62 4.05
N GLY A 44 -1.24 15.99 2.95
CA GLY A 44 -0.63 16.77 1.86
C GLY A 44 0.00 15.94 0.75
N ALA A 45 -0.30 14.65 0.66
CA ALA A 45 0.09 13.82 -0.46
C ALA A 45 -0.85 14.01 -1.66
N THR A 46 -0.32 13.80 -2.88
CA THR A 46 -1.12 13.64 -4.10
C THR A 46 -1.43 12.15 -4.27
N VAL A 47 -2.66 11.75 -4.03
CA VAL A 47 -3.04 10.34 -3.89
C VAL A 47 -3.85 9.86 -5.08
N THR A 48 -3.49 8.68 -5.60
CA THR A 48 -4.30 7.86 -6.49
C THR A 48 -4.71 6.60 -5.71
N GLY A 49 -5.97 6.23 -5.77
CA GLY A 49 -6.49 4.97 -5.20
C GLY A 49 -6.97 4.05 -6.33
N ILE A 50 -6.54 2.80 -6.31
CA ILE A 50 -7.01 1.79 -7.28
C ILE A 50 -7.66 0.62 -6.57
N ASP A 51 -8.72 0.10 -7.15
CA ASP A 51 -9.43 -1.09 -6.67
C ASP A 51 -10.14 -1.80 -7.84
N LEU A 52 -10.46 -3.08 -7.67
CA LEU A 52 -11.30 -3.85 -8.59
C LEU A 52 -12.78 -3.85 -8.19
N GLY A 53 -13.10 -3.34 -7.02
CA GLY A 53 -14.46 -3.24 -6.50
C GLY A 53 -15.14 -1.93 -6.89
N ASP A 54 -16.11 -1.98 -7.80
CA ASP A 54 -16.89 -0.78 -8.17
C ASP A 54 -17.69 -0.20 -6.98
N LYS A 55 -18.26 -1.06 -6.14
CA LYS A 55 -19.02 -0.62 -4.95
C LYS A 55 -18.17 0.12 -3.93
N PRO A 56 -17.02 -0.40 -3.47
CA PRO A 56 -16.11 0.35 -2.59
C PRO A 56 -15.67 1.69 -3.18
N LEU A 57 -15.32 1.73 -4.47
CA LEU A 57 -14.92 2.97 -5.12
C LEU A 57 -16.03 4.02 -5.18
N LYS A 58 -17.29 3.60 -5.35
CA LYS A 58 -18.45 4.51 -5.25
C LYS A 58 -18.55 5.11 -3.85
N VAL A 59 -18.35 4.30 -2.81
CA VAL A 59 -18.32 4.79 -1.42
C VAL A 59 -17.18 5.78 -1.22
N ALA A 60 -15.97 5.47 -1.69
CA ALA A 60 -14.82 6.36 -1.61
C ALA A 60 -15.08 7.71 -2.28
N LYS A 61 -15.67 7.70 -3.48
CA LYS A 61 -16.04 8.93 -4.21
C LYS A 61 -17.09 9.76 -3.48
N LEU A 62 -18.05 9.12 -2.79
CA LEU A 62 -19.03 9.83 -1.98
C LEU A 62 -18.38 10.50 -0.76
N HIS A 63 -17.45 9.82 -0.08
CA HIS A 63 -16.69 10.39 1.04
C HIS A 63 -15.87 11.61 0.62
N LEU A 64 -15.31 11.64 -0.59
CA LEU A 64 -14.59 12.82 -1.08
C LEU A 64 -15.46 14.08 -1.11
N LEU A 65 -16.77 13.94 -1.42
CA LEU A 65 -17.69 15.06 -1.41
C LEU A 65 -17.91 15.63 -0.02
N GLU A 66 -17.82 14.79 1.01
CA GLU A 66 -18.00 15.18 2.40
C GLU A 66 -16.69 15.69 3.02
N SER A 67 -15.57 15.02 2.74
CA SER A 67 -14.26 15.33 3.34
C SER A 67 -13.56 16.53 2.71
N GLY A 68 -13.93 16.89 1.47
CA GLY A 68 -13.26 17.94 0.69
C GLY A 68 -11.84 17.59 0.25
N GLN A 69 -11.41 16.35 0.45
CA GLN A 69 -10.11 15.88 -0.02
C GLN A 69 -10.12 15.62 -1.54
N GLN A 70 -8.93 15.48 -2.12
CA GLN A 70 -8.76 15.13 -3.52
C GLN A 70 -7.98 13.82 -3.65
N VAL A 71 -8.60 12.81 -4.23
CA VAL A 71 -8.00 11.51 -4.56
C VAL A 71 -8.49 11.09 -5.94
N ASP A 72 -7.59 10.64 -6.81
CA ASP A 72 -7.93 10.07 -8.11
C ASP A 72 -8.26 8.58 -7.95
N TYR A 73 -9.54 8.23 -7.88
CA TYR A 73 -10.00 6.84 -7.78
C TYR A 73 -10.24 6.20 -9.12
N ARG A 74 -9.58 5.04 -9.37
CA ARG A 74 -9.67 4.28 -10.62
C ARG A 74 -10.06 2.82 -10.39
N LEU A 75 -10.94 2.32 -11.24
CA LEU A 75 -11.32 0.90 -11.30
C LEU A 75 -10.36 0.18 -12.24
N ILE A 76 -9.25 -0.33 -11.70
CA ILE A 76 -8.19 -0.97 -12.46
C ILE A 76 -7.39 -1.94 -11.57
N ALA A 77 -6.89 -3.03 -12.16
CA ALA A 77 -5.97 -3.94 -11.49
C ALA A 77 -4.58 -3.31 -11.34
N ALA A 78 -3.87 -3.69 -10.27
CA ALA A 78 -2.50 -3.21 -10.03
C ALA A 78 -1.56 -3.58 -11.17
N GLU A 79 -1.70 -4.79 -11.72
CA GLU A 79 -0.90 -5.31 -12.83
C GLU A 79 -1.09 -4.51 -14.12
N ASP A 80 -2.34 -4.09 -14.40
CA ASP A 80 -2.66 -3.26 -15.56
C ASP A 80 -2.13 -1.83 -15.35
N PHE A 81 -2.34 -1.28 -14.18
CA PHE A 81 -1.89 0.05 -13.83
C PHE A 81 -0.35 0.16 -13.83
N ALA A 82 0.35 -0.92 -13.45
CA ALA A 82 1.80 -0.99 -13.53
C ALA A 82 2.35 -0.88 -14.97
N ARG A 83 1.58 -1.38 -15.95
CA ARG A 83 1.92 -1.20 -17.38
C ARG A 83 1.71 0.23 -17.87
N GLU A 84 0.71 0.93 -17.31
CA GLU A 84 0.40 2.31 -17.70
C GLU A 84 1.35 3.34 -17.03
N ARG A 85 1.70 3.10 -15.78
CA ARG A 85 2.37 4.08 -14.91
C ARG A 85 3.59 3.51 -14.18
N PRO A 86 4.56 2.87 -14.88
CA PRO A 86 5.75 2.36 -14.20
C PRO A 86 6.54 3.50 -13.56
N HIS A 87 7.13 3.21 -12.39
CA HIS A 87 8.03 4.13 -11.64
C HIS A 87 7.47 5.55 -11.45
N SER A 88 6.17 5.64 -11.14
CA SER A 88 5.45 6.92 -11.08
C SER A 88 5.18 7.44 -9.68
N PHE A 89 5.32 6.60 -8.64
CA PHE A 89 4.91 6.93 -7.29
C PHE A 89 6.08 6.93 -6.31
N ASP A 90 6.13 7.95 -5.44
CA ASP A 90 7.10 8.01 -4.33
C ASP A 90 6.79 6.95 -3.27
N VAL A 91 5.50 6.67 -3.07
CA VAL A 91 5.00 5.72 -2.08
C VAL A 91 3.89 4.88 -2.69
N VAL A 92 3.94 3.57 -2.46
CA VAL A 92 2.85 2.63 -2.78
C VAL A 92 2.42 1.95 -1.48
N THR A 93 1.13 1.96 -1.20
CA THR A 93 0.51 1.22 -0.09
C THR A 93 -0.34 0.09 -0.66
N CYS A 94 -0.29 -1.09 -0.02
CA CYS A 94 -1.12 -2.25 -0.35
C CYS A 94 -1.50 -2.93 0.97
N MET A 95 -2.59 -2.45 1.57
CA MET A 95 -2.99 -2.81 2.91
C MET A 95 -4.12 -3.83 2.88
N GLU A 96 -3.89 -5.00 3.54
CA GLU A 96 -4.91 -6.04 3.73
C GLU A 96 -5.55 -6.54 2.44
N MET A 97 -4.79 -6.57 1.37
CA MET A 97 -5.26 -6.97 0.06
C MET A 97 -4.69 -8.32 -0.39
N LEU A 98 -3.45 -8.64 0.01
CA LEU A 98 -2.73 -9.82 -0.51
C LEU A 98 -3.44 -11.15 -0.20
N GLU A 99 -4.21 -11.23 0.89
CA GLU A 99 -5.03 -12.39 1.23
C GLU A 99 -6.26 -12.59 0.35
N HIS A 100 -6.65 -11.57 -0.42
CA HIS A 100 -7.85 -11.56 -1.24
C HIS A 100 -7.58 -11.70 -2.74
N VAL A 101 -6.31 -11.67 -3.16
CA VAL A 101 -5.93 -11.76 -4.58
C VAL A 101 -5.56 -13.19 -4.98
N PRO A 102 -5.84 -13.61 -6.24
CA PRO A 102 -5.51 -14.95 -6.71
C PRO A 102 -4.00 -15.20 -6.81
N ASP A 103 -3.23 -14.19 -7.17
CA ASP A 103 -1.76 -14.24 -7.29
C ASP A 103 -1.13 -13.06 -6.53
N PRO A 104 -0.85 -13.24 -5.22
CA PRO A 104 -0.20 -12.22 -4.41
C PRO A 104 1.18 -11.80 -4.95
N ALA A 105 1.92 -12.73 -5.55
CA ALA A 105 3.24 -12.44 -6.10
C ALA A 105 3.16 -11.49 -7.31
N ALA A 106 2.13 -11.61 -8.16
CA ALA A 106 1.89 -10.68 -9.26
C ALA A 106 1.57 -9.28 -8.74
N THR A 107 0.74 -9.17 -7.70
CA THR A 107 0.42 -7.89 -7.08
C THR A 107 1.64 -7.24 -6.45
N VAL A 108 2.50 -7.99 -5.75
CA VAL A 108 3.76 -7.47 -5.19
C VAL A 108 4.68 -6.97 -6.31
N ARG A 109 4.83 -7.73 -7.41
CA ARG A 109 5.60 -7.27 -8.59
C ARG A 109 5.04 -5.99 -9.20
N ALA A 110 3.72 -5.89 -9.29
CA ALA A 110 3.05 -4.68 -9.78
C ALA A 110 3.37 -3.46 -8.89
N CYS A 111 3.28 -3.60 -7.57
CA CYS A 111 3.65 -2.55 -6.62
C CYS A 111 5.11 -2.11 -6.80
N ALA A 112 6.03 -3.07 -6.99
CA ALA A 112 7.44 -2.78 -7.22
C ALA A 112 7.69 -2.07 -8.56
N THR A 113 6.89 -2.36 -9.60
CA THR A 113 6.96 -1.66 -10.88
C THR A 113 6.42 -0.23 -10.78
N LEU A 114 5.37 -0.01 -9.99
CA LEU A 114 4.70 1.28 -9.82
C LEU A 114 5.53 2.29 -9.02
N VAL A 115 6.29 1.81 -8.04
CA VAL A 115 7.11 2.66 -7.19
C VAL A 115 8.35 3.16 -7.92
N LYS A 116 8.76 4.40 -7.64
CA LYS A 116 10.05 4.96 -8.11
C LYS A 116 11.24 4.19 -7.51
N PRO A 117 12.43 4.22 -8.13
CA PRO A 117 13.63 3.51 -7.63
C PRO A 117 13.96 3.77 -6.16
N ASP A 118 13.81 5.00 -5.68
CA ASP A 118 14.05 5.40 -4.28
C ASP A 118 12.77 5.50 -3.44
N GLY A 119 11.67 4.95 -3.95
CA GLY A 119 10.38 5.01 -3.30
C GLY A 119 10.19 3.94 -2.23
N TRP A 120 9.01 3.94 -1.65
CA TRP A 120 8.62 3.06 -0.56
C TRP A 120 7.39 2.26 -0.92
N VAL A 121 7.40 0.98 -0.56
CA VAL A 121 6.19 0.14 -0.63
C VAL A 121 5.86 -0.35 0.78
N PHE A 122 4.60 -0.18 1.18
CA PHE A 122 4.09 -0.66 2.45
C PHE A 122 3.04 -1.74 2.20
N PHE A 123 3.25 -2.89 2.82
CA PHE A 123 2.27 -3.97 2.85
C PHE A 123 1.77 -4.20 4.27
N SER A 124 0.51 -4.56 4.42
CA SER A 124 -0.01 -5.12 5.65
C SER A 124 -0.94 -6.30 5.36
N THR A 125 -1.04 -7.21 6.33
CA THR A 125 -2.01 -8.30 6.32
C THR A 125 -2.55 -8.49 7.72
N ILE A 126 -3.86 -8.65 7.85
CA ILE A 126 -4.52 -8.89 9.14
C ILE A 126 -4.43 -10.37 9.50
N ASN A 127 -4.34 -11.23 8.50
CA ASN A 127 -4.47 -12.66 8.71
C ASN A 127 -3.10 -13.27 9.02
N ARG A 128 -2.98 -13.90 10.20
CA ARG A 128 -1.82 -14.73 10.62
C ARG A 128 -1.66 -15.99 9.76
N ASN A 129 -2.13 -15.97 8.50
CA ASN A 129 -1.91 -17.08 7.61
C ASN A 129 -0.43 -17.12 7.23
N PRO A 130 0.34 -18.17 7.66
CA PRO A 130 1.75 -18.31 7.33
C PRO A 130 2.02 -18.24 5.82
N LYS A 131 1.01 -18.58 4.98
CA LYS A 131 1.11 -18.49 3.53
C LYS A 131 1.18 -17.05 3.02
N ALA A 132 0.37 -16.14 3.56
CA ALA A 132 0.40 -14.73 3.15
C ALA A 132 1.74 -14.08 3.54
N TYR A 133 2.25 -14.40 4.75
CA TYR A 133 3.56 -13.97 5.21
C TYR A 133 4.70 -14.54 4.34
N LEU A 134 4.63 -15.84 4.02
CA LEU A 134 5.61 -16.50 3.15
C LEU A 134 5.59 -15.93 1.73
N PHE A 135 4.41 -15.60 1.19
CA PHE A 135 4.28 -14.98 -0.14
C PHE A 135 4.81 -13.53 -0.16
N ALA A 136 4.63 -12.77 0.92
CA ALA A 136 5.22 -11.44 1.03
C ALA A 136 6.76 -11.51 1.05
N ILE A 137 7.35 -12.46 1.80
CA ILE A 137 8.80 -12.69 1.85
C ILE A 137 9.33 -13.18 0.50
N ILE A 138 8.73 -14.22 -0.10
CA ILE A 138 9.16 -14.75 -1.41
C ILE A 138 8.97 -13.71 -2.51
N GLY A 139 7.87 -12.95 -2.47
CA GLY A 139 7.62 -11.85 -3.39
C GLY A 139 8.68 -10.75 -3.25
N ALA A 140 9.05 -10.38 -2.03
CA ALA A 140 10.09 -9.41 -1.76
C ALA A 140 11.46 -9.90 -2.25
N GLU A 141 11.84 -11.16 -1.98
CA GLU A 141 13.09 -11.75 -2.47
C GLU A 141 13.12 -11.85 -4.00
N TYR A 142 12.00 -12.20 -4.63
CA TYR A 142 11.89 -12.28 -6.09
C TYR A 142 11.97 -10.89 -6.73
N VAL A 143 11.36 -9.88 -6.13
CA VAL A 143 11.40 -8.49 -6.57
C VAL A 143 12.80 -7.90 -6.38
N LEU A 144 13.48 -8.20 -5.27
CA LEU A 144 14.87 -7.79 -5.02
C LEU A 144 15.83 -8.38 -6.04
N ASN A 145 15.54 -9.57 -6.60
CA ASN A 145 16.33 -10.15 -7.69
C ASN A 145 16.02 -9.53 -9.08
N LEU A 146 14.90 -8.84 -9.23
CA LEU A 146 14.51 -8.14 -10.47
C LEU A 146 15.04 -6.70 -10.53
N LEU A 147 15.48 -6.14 -9.40
CA LEU A 147 16.07 -4.81 -9.34
C LEU A 147 17.59 -4.89 -9.58
N PRO A 148 18.21 -3.93 -10.30
CA PRO A 148 19.64 -3.93 -10.58
C PRO A 148 20.46 -3.99 -9.29
N LYS A 149 21.42 -4.92 -9.22
CA LYS A 149 22.34 -5.04 -8.09
C LYS A 149 23.15 -3.74 -7.95
N GLY A 150 22.99 -3.05 -6.85
CA GLY A 150 23.86 -1.93 -6.49
C GLY A 150 23.21 -0.69 -5.89
N THR A 151 21.88 -0.66 -5.72
CA THR A 151 21.19 0.58 -5.31
C THR A 151 20.48 0.51 -3.95
N HIS A 152 20.51 -0.62 -3.22
CA HIS A 152 19.59 -0.79 -2.11
C HIS A 152 20.21 -1.43 -0.86
N ASP A 153 20.04 -0.74 0.28
CA ASP A 153 20.10 -1.36 1.59
C ASP A 153 18.85 -2.23 1.80
N TYR A 154 19.07 -3.48 2.20
CA TYR A 154 18.05 -4.52 2.33
C TYR A 154 16.88 -4.10 3.22
N ALA A 155 15.67 -4.46 2.80
CA ALA A 155 14.43 -4.30 3.53
C ALA A 155 14.55 -4.77 4.99
N LYS A 156 14.39 -3.87 5.94
CA LYS A 156 14.20 -4.23 7.34
C LYS A 156 12.73 -4.55 7.54
N PHE A 157 12.42 -5.84 7.66
CA PHE A 157 11.11 -6.30 8.08
C PHE A 157 10.81 -5.76 9.49
N ILE A 158 9.70 -5.07 9.66
CA ILE A 158 9.20 -4.73 10.99
C ILE A 158 8.48 -5.97 11.51
N GLN A 159 9.06 -6.61 12.53
CA GLN A 159 8.43 -7.76 13.16
C GLN A 159 7.16 -7.33 13.93
N PRO A 160 6.13 -8.19 14.01
CA PRO A 160 4.90 -7.91 14.77
C PRO A 160 5.13 -7.51 16.23
N ALA A 161 6.25 -7.91 16.82
CA ALA A 161 6.67 -7.57 18.18
C ALA A 161 7.00 -6.07 18.38
N GLU A 162 7.32 -5.34 17.30
CA GLU A 162 7.63 -3.91 17.38
C GLU A 162 6.38 -3.01 17.41
N LEU A 163 5.22 -3.55 17.07
CA LEU A 163 3.93 -2.85 17.10
C LEU A 163 3.20 -2.95 18.45
N GLY A 164 3.85 -3.48 19.47
CA GLY A 164 3.27 -3.64 20.83
C GLY A 164 1.93 -4.34 20.82
N ASN A 165 1.76 -5.40 21.55
CA ASN A 165 0.60 -6.24 21.93
C ASN A 165 -0.80 -6.03 21.28
N THR A 166 -0.89 -5.35 20.16
CA THR A 166 -2.11 -5.22 19.35
C THR A 166 -2.04 -6.21 18.18
N GLN A 167 -3.11 -6.93 17.95
CA GLN A 167 -3.30 -7.98 16.93
C GLN A 167 -3.23 -7.44 15.48
N ALA A 168 -2.35 -6.52 15.20
CA ALA A 168 -2.17 -5.95 13.87
C ALA A 168 -1.03 -6.66 13.12
N GLY A 169 -1.28 -7.02 11.87
CA GLY A 169 -0.31 -7.67 11.00
C GLY A 169 0.94 -6.82 10.74
N ALA A 170 1.97 -7.44 10.21
CA ALA A 170 3.22 -6.79 9.86
C ALA A 170 3.02 -5.72 8.77
N VAL A 171 3.65 -4.58 8.97
CA VAL A 171 3.81 -3.53 7.93
C VAL A 171 5.23 -3.63 7.41
N GLU A 172 5.40 -3.84 6.12
CA GLU A 172 6.70 -4.08 5.50
C GLU A 172 7.06 -2.95 4.53
N ARG A 173 8.34 -2.64 4.49
CA ARG A 173 8.95 -1.73 3.54
C ARG A 173 9.74 -2.52 2.50
N LEU A 174 9.51 -2.24 1.22
CA LEU A 174 10.41 -2.61 0.12
C LEU A 174 11.07 -1.33 -0.41
N GLN A 175 12.39 -1.31 -0.46
CA GLN A 175 13.18 -0.31 -1.18
C GLN A 175 13.63 -0.85 -2.51
#